data_25bcb85bfad6f275a2db4a7264d8732c
#
_entry.id   25bcb85bfad6f275a2db4a7264d8732c
#
_cell.length_a   1.000
_cell.length_b   1.000
_cell.length_c   1.000
_cell.angle_alpha   90.00
_cell.angle_beta   90.00
_cell.angle_gamma   90.00
#
_symmetry.space_group_name_H-M   'P 1'
#
loop_
_entity.id
_entity.type
_entity.pdbx_description
1 polymer ?
#
loop_
_entity_poly.entity_id
_entity_poly.type
_entity_poly.pdbx_seq_one_letter_code
_entity_poly.pdbx_strand_id
1 'polypeptide(L)' 'MTDITITINGEPRQLPAGSTLADALAAHGQPAASFASAVNGEFVARDARASTALSEGDAVFTFQAITGG' A
#
# COMPACT_ATOMS: atom_id res chain seq x y z
N MET A 1 -14.46 17.33 -2.30
CA MET A 1 -13.61 16.29 -1.74
C MET A 1 -13.05 15.45 -2.83
N THR A 2 -11.75 15.34 -2.83
CA THR A 2 -11.05 14.70 -3.94
C THR A 2 -10.56 13.34 -3.50
N ASP A 3 -10.92 12.32 -4.24
CA ASP A 3 -10.38 10.99 -4.01
C ASP A 3 -9.20 10.77 -4.93
N ILE A 4 -8.31 9.89 -4.52
CA ILE A 4 -7.22 9.45 -5.38
C ILE A 4 -7.48 8.04 -5.83
N THR A 5 -6.97 7.70 -6.99
CA THR A 5 -7.01 6.34 -7.51
C THR A 5 -5.61 5.80 -7.53
N ILE A 6 -5.41 4.70 -6.83
CA ILE A 6 -4.13 3.98 -6.81
C ILE A 6 -4.36 2.57 -7.31
N THR A 7 -3.31 1.82 -7.50
CA THR A 7 -3.43 0.39 -7.78
C THR A 7 -2.76 -0.40 -6.67
N ILE A 8 -3.33 -1.55 -6.35
CA ILE A 8 -2.71 -2.51 -5.45
C ILE A 8 -2.58 -3.81 -6.23
N ASN A 9 -1.35 -4.19 -6.51
CA ASN A 9 -1.05 -5.37 -7.32
C ASN A 9 -1.78 -5.34 -8.67
N GLY A 10 -1.86 -4.15 -9.26
CA GLY A 10 -2.52 -3.94 -10.54
C GLY A 10 -4.02 -3.70 -10.48
N GLU A 11 -4.63 -3.78 -9.30
CA GLU A 11 -6.07 -3.55 -9.16
C GLU A 11 -6.34 -2.12 -8.71
N PRO A 12 -7.20 -1.38 -9.44
CA PRO A 12 -7.49 0.00 -9.04
C PRO A 12 -8.27 0.06 -7.73
N ARG A 13 -7.89 1.03 -6.90
CA ARG A 13 -8.55 1.32 -5.62
C ARG A 13 -8.70 2.81 -5.47
N GLN A 14 -9.87 3.24 -5.03
CA GLN A 14 -10.15 4.64 -4.78
C GLN A 14 -10.09 4.91 -3.28
N LEU A 15 -9.34 5.93 -2.90
CA LEU A 15 -9.16 6.29 -1.49
C LEU A 15 -9.30 7.80 -1.34
N PRO A 16 -9.69 8.28 -0.14
CA PRO A 16 -9.69 9.72 0.10
C PRO A 16 -8.29 10.31 -0.04
N ALA A 17 -8.22 11.52 -0.56
CA ALA A 17 -6.95 12.22 -0.66
C ALA A 17 -6.32 12.34 0.73
N GLY A 18 -5.01 12.14 0.81
CA GLY A 18 -4.31 12.14 2.09
C GLY A 18 -4.21 10.77 2.75
N SER A 19 -4.77 9.73 2.13
CA SER A 19 -4.63 8.38 2.66
C SER A 19 -3.17 7.93 2.63
N THR A 20 -2.82 7.09 3.59
CA THR A 20 -1.48 6.54 3.69
C THR A 20 -1.44 5.13 3.13
N LEU A 21 -0.22 4.60 2.99
CA LEU A 21 -0.04 3.22 2.57
C LEU A 21 -0.69 2.26 3.57
N ALA A 22 -0.61 2.57 4.87
CA ALA A 22 -1.27 1.76 5.89
C ALA A 22 -2.78 1.71 5.66
N ASP A 23 -3.38 2.84 5.29
CA ASP A 23 -4.81 2.89 4.99
C ASP A 23 -5.17 2.02 3.79
N ALA A 24 -4.35 2.08 2.75
CA ALA A 24 -4.59 1.29 1.55
C ALA A 24 -4.51 -0.21 1.83
N LEU A 25 -3.52 -0.62 2.60
CA LEU A 25 -3.34 -2.03 2.91
C LEU A 25 -4.43 -2.54 3.85
N ALA A 26 -4.90 -1.71 4.78
CA ALA A 26 -6.03 -2.06 5.62
C ALA A 26 -7.29 -2.27 4.78
N ALA A 27 -7.53 -1.42 3.80
CA ALA A 27 -8.67 -1.56 2.91
C ALA A 27 -8.55 -2.80 2.02
N HIS A 28 -7.33 -3.23 1.72
CA HIS A 28 -7.09 -4.42 0.92
C HIS A 28 -7.39 -5.70 1.69
N GLY A 29 -7.41 -5.62 3.02
CA GLY A 29 -7.84 -6.74 3.86
C GLY A 29 -6.77 -7.75 4.21
N GLN A 30 -5.51 -7.46 3.93
CA GLN A 30 -4.42 -8.40 4.26
C GLN A 30 -3.78 -8.04 5.60
N PRO A 31 -3.41 -9.06 6.40
CA PRO A 31 -2.70 -8.79 7.65
C PRO A 31 -1.35 -8.12 7.38
N ALA A 32 -1.09 -7.02 8.08
CA ALA A 32 0.11 -6.22 7.85
C ALA A 32 1.41 -6.98 8.10
N ALA A 33 1.36 -7.99 8.95
CA ALA A 33 2.56 -8.75 9.34
C ALA A 33 2.99 -9.79 8.31
N SER A 34 2.14 -10.11 7.33
CA SER A 34 2.39 -11.24 6.45
C SER A 34 3.02 -10.89 5.10
N PHE A 35 3.32 -9.60 4.87
CA PHE A 35 3.90 -9.20 3.58
C PHE A 35 4.74 -7.95 3.70
N ALA A 36 5.61 -7.76 2.72
CA ALA A 36 6.32 -6.51 2.51
C ALA A 36 5.55 -5.68 1.49
N SER A 37 5.80 -4.38 1.46
CA SER A 37 5.11 -3.50 0.52
C SER A 37 6.08 -2.54 -0.14
N ALA A 38 5.72 -2.12 -1.35
CA ALA A 38 6.47 -1.13 -2.11
C ALA A 38 5.49 -0.18 -2.78
N VAL A 39 5.91 1.06 -2.97
CA VAL A 39 5.15 2.07 -3.69
C VAL A 39 6.00 2.56 -4.85
N ASN A 40 5.49 2.45 -6.06
CA ASN A 40 6.19 2.86 -7.28
C ASN A 40 7.59 2.23 -7.38
N GLY A 41 7.71 0.98 -6.92
CA GLY A 41 8.97 0.26 -6.95
C GLY A 41 9.90 0.49 -5.78
N GLU A 42 9.51 1.34 -4.82
CA GLU A 42 10.32 1.61 -3.64
C GLU A 42 9.79 0.86 -2.43
N PHE A 43 10.65 0.10 -1.79
CA PHE A 43 10.29 -0.63 -0.59
C PHE A 43 9.89 0.34 0.53
N VAL A 44 8.80 0.03 1.21
CA VAL A 44 8.34 0.80 2.37
C VAL A 44 8.30 -0.13 3.58
N ALA A 45 9.12 0.18 4.57
CA ALA A 45 9.16 -0.61 5.80
C ALA A 45 7.82 -0.54 6.53
N ARG A 46 7.51 -1.59 7.29
CA ARG A 46 6.24 -1.65 8.01
C ARG A 46 6.01 -0.40 8.86
N ASP A 47 7.04 0.06 9.54
CA ASP A 47 6.93 1.23 10.43
C ASP A 47 6.70 2.52 9.67
N ALA A 48 7.03 2.56 8.39
CA ALA A 48 6.87 3.75 7.57
C ALA A 48 5.54 3.82 6.85
N ARG A 49 4.75 2.75 6.88
CA ARG A 49 3.49 2.70 6.12
C ARG A 49 2.51 3.77 6.53
N ALA A 50 2.39 4.03 7.84
CA ALA A 50 1.45 5.02 8.35
C ALA A 50 1.88 6.45 8.05
N SER A 51 3.15 6.66 7.73
CA SER A 51 3.67 7.98 7.39
C SER A 51 3.93 8.16 5.89
N THR A 52 3.62 7.15 5.08
CA THR A 52 3.79 7.22 3.64
C THR A 52 2.47 7.63 3.01
N ALA A 53 2.34 8.90 2.66
CA ALA A 53 1.13 9.40 2.01
C ALA A 53 1.11 8.95 0.55
N LEU A 54 -0.08 8.57 0.09
CA LEU A 54 -0.26 8.15 -1.30
C LEU A 54 -0.76 9.30 -2.15
N SER A 55 -0.47 9.24 -3.43
CA SER A 55 -0.88 10.25 -4.41
C SER A 55 -1.61 9.56 -5.56
N GLU A 56 -2.32 10.38 -6.33
CA GLU A 56 -3.03 9.89 -7.51
C GLU A 56 -2.07 9.13 -8.42
N GLY A 57 -2.45 7.94 -8.81
CA GLY A 57 -1.68 7.13 -9.74
C GLY A 57 -0.59 6.28 -9.12
N ASP A 58 -0.44 6.30 -7.80
CA ASP A 58 0.58 5.49 -7.15
C ASP A 58 0.29 4.00 -7.34
N ALA A 59 1.35 3.22 -7.56
CA ALA A 59 1.26 1.79 -7.71
C ALA A 59 1.81 1.12 -6.46
N VAL A 60 0.95 0.39 -5.77
CA VAL A 60 1.30 -0.32 -4.54
C VAL A 60 1.46 -1.80 -4.87
N PHE A 61 2.54 -2.39 -4.39
CA PHE A 61 2.78 -3.83 -4.55
C PHE A 61 3.01 -4.47 -3.20
N THR A 62 2.48 -5.67 -3.03
CA THR A 62 2.72 -6.44 -1.82
C THR A 62 3.47 -7.72 -2.20
N PHE A 63 4.40 -8.09 -1.34
CA PHE A 63 5.22 -9.28 -1.56
C PHE A 63 5.10 -10.18 -0.33
N GLN A 64 4.74 -11.42 -0.56
CA GLN A 64 4.69 -12.35 0.54
C GLN A 64 6.09 -12.65 1.02
N ALA A 65 6.32 -12.46 2.30
CA ALA A 65 7.60 -12.81 2.88
C ALA A 65 7.70 -14.33 2.87
N ILE A 66 8.63 -14.84 2.08
CA ILE A 66 8.91 -16.26 2.09
C ILE A 66 9.87 -16.49 3.24
N THR A 67 9.32 -16.85 4.36
CA THR A 67 10.17 -17.33 5.44
C THR A 67 10.58 -18.73 5.05
N GLY A 68 11.78 -18.83 4.59
CA GLY A 68 12.32 -20.13 4.27
C GLY A 68 12.48 -20.94 5.54
N GLY A 69 11.67 -21.78 5.73
CA GLY A 69 11.82 -22.57 6.93
C GLY A 69 10.67 -23.21 7.32
#